data_a2316198a41776b52c4e71392e1732e4
#
_entry.id   a2316198a41776b52c4e71392e1732e4
#
_cell.length_a   1.000
_cell.length_b   1.000
_cell.length_c   1.000
_cell.angle_alpha   90.00
_cell.angle_beta   90.00
_cell.angle_gamma   90.00
#
_symmetry.space_group_name_H-M   'P 1'
#
loop_
_entity.id
_entity.type
_entity.pdbx_description
1 polymer ?
#
loop_
_entity_poly.entity_id
_entity_poly.type
_entity_poly.pdbx_seq_one_letter_code
_entity_poly.pdbx_strand_id
1 'polypeptide(L)'
;MPVVVFTGKELTVTEQAQLRSMAKSVVLKDVESPERLLHETALFLHRVIADLPKEKQAMLERIHGSNEVLRGRKVLVVDDDARNIFALASLLENQEMEVITATSGRMALEIVARTPDLSIVLMDIMMPDMDGYETIRNIREDARFSTLPILALTAKAMAGDREKCLDAGASDYISKPVNTDQLLSLMRVWLFR
;
A
#
# COMPACT_ATOMS: atom_id res chain seq x y z
N MET A 1 21.05 -8.14 13.07
CA MET A 1 19.83 -7.42 12.63
C MET A 1 20.24 -5.98 12.29
N PRO A 2 19.91 -5.45 11.12
CA PRO A 2 20.20 -4.05 10.83
C PRO A 2 19.27 -3.15 11.66
N VAL A 3 19.83 -2.12 12.26
CA VAL A 3 19.11 -1.16 13.09
C VAL A 3 19.31 0.23 12.48
N VAL A 4 18.20 0.94 12.25
CA VAL A 4 18.18 2.36 11.88
C VAL A 4 17.63 3.11 13.09
N VAL A 5 18.39 4.09 13.59
CA VAL A 5 17.96 4.93 14.71
C VAL A 5 17.43 6.25 14.13
N PHE A 6 16.19 6.57 14.50
CA PHE A 6 15.55 7.85 14.18
C PHE A 6 15.29 8.61 15.47
N THR A 7 15.94 9.76 15.65
CA THR A 7 15.85 10.55 16.88
C THR A 7 15.66 12.03 16.62
N GLY A 8 14.75 12.65 17.40
CA GLY A 8 14.55 14.10 17.42
C GLY A 8 15.34 14.81 18.52
N LYS A 9 16.23 14.10 19.20
CA LYS A 9 17.12 14.69 20.23
C LYS A 9 18.42 15.14 19.57
N GLU A 10 18.87 16.36 19.87
CA GLU A 10 20.24 16.75 19.57
C GLU A 10 21.22 15.83 20.31
N LEU A 11 22.02 15.12 19.55
CA LEU A 11 22.98 14.17 20.08
C LEU A 11 24.33 14.84 20.30
N THR A 12 24.93 14.63 21.46
CA THR A 12 26.32 14.96 21.68
C THR A 12 27.23 14.09 20.81
N VAL A 13 28.47 14.56 20.57
CA VAL A 13 29.46 13.82 19.76
C VAL A 13 29.68 12.40 20.30
N THR A 14 29.64 12.23 21.61
CA THR A 14 29.84 10.93 22.29
C THR A 14 28.63 10.01 22.07
N GLU A 15 27.40 10.52 22.21
CA GLU A 15 26.16 9.75 21.98
C GLU A 15 26.04 9.34 20.50
N GLN A 16 26.42 10.24 19.58
CA GLN A 16 26.41 9.95 18.15
C GLN A 16 27.41 8.84 17.77
N ALA A 17 28.60 8.85 18.40
CA ALA A 17 29.61 7.79 18.20
C ALA A 17 29.13 6.43 18.75
N GLN A 18 28.46 6.42 19.91
CA GLN A 18 27.89 5.22 20.51
C GLN A 18 26.74 4.66 19.63
N LEU A 19 25.83 5.48 19.16
CA LEU A 19 24.74 5.06 18.28
C LEU A 19 25.27 4.51 16.95
N ARG A 20 26.28 5.15 16.35
CA ARG A 20 26.93 4.65 15.13
C ARG A 20 27.65 3.31 15.30
N SER A 21 28.09 2.98 16.50
CA SER A 21 28.68 1.67 16.77
C SER A 21 27.64 0.55 16.86
N MET A 22 26.40 0.88 17.21
CA MET A 22 25.29 -0.08 17.40
C MET A 22 24.31 -0.11 16.23
N ALA A 23 24.22 0.97 15.48
CA ALA A 23 23.28 1.12 14.36
C ALA A 23 24.01 1.35 13.05
N LYS A 24 23.54 0.74 11.95
CA LYS A 24 24.11 0.95 10.60
C LYS A 24 23.83 2.36 10.05
N SER A 25 22.77 3.00 10.51
CA SER A 25 22.45 4.39 10.16
C SER A 25 21.77 5.11 11.33
N VAL A 26 22.12 6.37 11.52
CA VAL A 26 21.49 7.26 12.52
C VAL A 26 20.95 8.47 11.76
N VAL A 27 19.65 8.67 11.78
CA VAL A 27 18.98 9.80 11.15
C VAL A 27 18.47 10.75 12.23
N LEU A 28 18.91 12.01 12.17
CA LEU A 28 18.45 13.07 13.06
C LEU A 28 17.14 13.67 12.54
N LYS A 29 16.16 13.90 13.43
CA LYS A 29 14.81 14.38 13.12
C LYS A 29 14.76 15.84 12.63
N ASP A 30 15.85 16.60 12.83
CA ASP A 30 15.97 18.00 12.36
C ASP A 30 16.23 18.13 10.85
N VAL A 31 16.25 17.02 10.14
CA VAL A 31 16.33 17.05 8.68
C VAL A 31 14.91 17.15 8.13
N GLU A 32 14.60 18.34 7.70
CA GLU A 32 13.31 18.91 7.32
C GLU A 32 12.52 18.20 6.21
N SER A 33 12.86 16.97 5.79
CA SER A 33 12.05 16.35 4.76
C SER A 33 11.84 14.85 4.94
N PRO A 34 10.57 14.40 4.90
CA PRO A 34 10.21 12.98 4.79
C PRO A 34 10.91 12.26 3.64
N GLU A 35 11.26 13.01 2.56
CA GLU A 35 11.95 12.50 1.37
C GLU A 35 13.37 12.02 1.70
N ARG A 36 14.07 12.69 2.60
CA ARG A 36 15.43 12.28 3.00
C ARG A 36 15.40 11.01 3.85
N LEU A 37 14.43 10.87 4.75
CA LEU A 37 14.22 9.63 5.48
C LEU A 37 13.90 8.47 4.53
N LEU A 38 13.02 8.73 3.55
CA LEU A 38 12.65 7.76 2.53
C LEU A 38 13.86 7.38 1.67
N HIS A 39 14.67 8.36 1.27
CA HIS A 39 15.89 8.15 0.48
C HIS A 39 16.93 7.31 1.25
N GLU A 40 17.21 7.67 2.49
CA GLU A 40 18.14 6.92 3.36
C GLU A 40 17.64 5.49 3.62
N THR A 41 16.33 5.33 3.86
CA THR A 41 15.69 4.02 4.05
C THR A 41 15.75 3.19 2.77
N ALA A 42 15.48 3.79 1.61
CA ALA A 42 15.56 3.13 0.31
C ALA A 42 16.99 2.71 -0.03
N LEU A 43 17.99 3.57 0.18
CA LEU A 43 19.41 3.24 0.00
C LEU A 43 19.84 2.11 0.94
N PHE A 44 19.32 2.11 2.16
CA PHE A 44 19.59 1.05 3.13
C PHE A 44 18.97 -0.27 2.70
N LEU A 45 17.72 -0.27 2.26
CA LEU A 45 17.04 -1.46 1.74
C LEU A 45 17.73 -1.99 0.48
N HIS A 46 18.17 -1.12 -0.41
CA HIS A 46 18.97 -1.52 -1.59
C HIS A 46 20.27 -2.20 -1.22
N ARG A 47 21.00 -1.70 -0.22
CA ARG A 47 22.23 -2.34 0.29
C ARG A 47 21.93 -3.70 0.92
N VAL A 48 20.85 -3.81 1.71
CA VAL A 48 20.43 -5.08 2.32
C VAL A 48 20.04 -6.10 1.23
N ILE A 49 19.38 -5.66 0.17
CA ILE A 49 19.02 -6.51 -0.96
C ILE A 49 20.27 -7.00 -1.71
N ALA A 50 21.25 -6.13 -1.93
CA ALA A 50 22.51 -6.48 -2.58
C ALA A 50 23.36 -7.48 -1.79
N ASP A 51 23.25 -7.46 -0.46
CA ASP A 51 23.95 -8.37 0.47
C ASP A 51 23.22 -9.72 0.66
N LEU A 52 22.01 -9.88 0.09
CA LEU A 52 21.27 -11.14 0.18
C LEU A 52 21.87 -12.22 -0.76
N PRO A 53 21.76 -13.52 -0.43
CA PRO A 53 22.06 -14.60 -1.36
C PRO A 53 21.29 -14.42 -2.68
N LYS A 54 21.94 -14.75 -3.81
CA LYS A 54 21.36 -14.57 -5.16
C LYS A 54 19.96 -15.16 -5.32
N GLU A 55 19.67 -16.28 -4.66
CA GLU A 55 18.36 -16.91 -4.66
C GLU A 55 17.28 -16.01 -4.00
N LYS A 56 17.63 -15.32 -2.92
CA LYS A 56 16.74 -14.36 -2.24
C LYS A 56 16.60 -13.05 -3.01
N GLN A 57 17.66 -12.60 -3.69
CA GLN A 57 17.60 -11.47 -4.61
C GLN A 57 16.64 -11.77 -5.77
N ALA A 58 16.80 -12.94 -6.41
CA ALA A 58 15.92 -13.37 -7.49
C ALA A 58 14.45 -13.54 -7.03
N MET A 59 14.22 -13.97 -5.79
CA MET A 59 12.89 -14.05 -5.20
C MET A 59 12.27 -12.66 -5.01
N LEU A 60 13.06 -11.69 -4.53
CA LEU A 60 12.62 -10.29 -4.39
C LEU A 60 12.39 -9.64 -5.76
N GLU A 61 13.25 -9.89 -6.75
CA GLU A 61 13.07 -9.43 -8.12
C GLU A 61 11.80 -10.02 -8.75
N ARG A 62 11.49 -11.29 -8.48
CA ARG A 62 10.20 -11.91 -8.89
C ARG A 62 9.01 -11.21 -8.23
N ILE A 63 9.07 -10.90 -6.95
CA ILE A 63 8.01 -10.17 -6.24
C ILE A 63 7.82 -8.76 -6.80
N HIS A 64 8.92 -8.07 -7.14
CA HIS A 64 8.87 -6.68 -7.62
C HIS A 64 8.70 -6.54 -9.14
N GLY A 65 9.07 -7.57 -9.92
CA GLY A 65 9.15 -7.50 -11.38
C GLY A 65 8.18 -8.40 -12.14
N SER A 66 7.54 -9.40 -11.52
CA SER A 66 6.69 -10.30 -12.27
C SER A 66 5.22 -9.85 -12.26
N ASN A 67 4.68 -9.58 -13.44
CA ASN A 67 3.24 -9.43 -13.65
C ASN A 67 2.47 -10.73 -13.36
N GLU A 68 3.16 -11.85 -13.17
CA GLU A 68 2.56 -13.17 -12.87
C GLU A 68 1.71 -13.16 -11.59
N VAL A 69 2.08 -12.36 -10.59
CA VAL A 69 1.30 -12.24 -9.33
C VAL A 69 -0.05 -11.57 -9.57
N LEU A 70 -0.13 -10.66 -10.53
CA LEU A 70 -1.33 -9.88 -10.85
C LEU A 70 -2.19 -10.55 -11.92
N ARG A 71 -1.57 -11.31 -12.81
CA ARG A 71 -2.20 -11.93 -13.98
C ARG A 71 -3.39 -12.80 -13.61
N GLY A 72 -4.54 -12.55 -14.25
CA GLY A 72 -5.78 -13.29 -14.04
C GLY A 72 -6.43 -13.08 -12.65
N ARG A 73 -5.86 -12.19 -11.80
CA ARG A 73 -6.48 -11.85 -10.52
C ARG A 73 -7.64 -10.89 -10.72
N LYS A 74 -8.73 -11.08 -9.96
CA LYS A 74 -9.90 -10.21 -9.99
C LYS A 74 -9.71 -9.04 -9.05
N VAL A 75 -9.87 -7.83 -9.56
CA VAL A 75 -9.80 -6.59 -8.80
C VAL A 75 -11.10 -5.81 -8.93
N LEU A 76 -11.64 -5.34 -7.81
CA LEU A 76 -12.75 -4.40 -7.78
C LEU A 76 -12.20 -2.98 -7.60
N VAL A 77 -12.50 -2.10 -8.54
CA VAL A 77 -12.17 -0.66 -8.46
C VAL A 77 -13.45 0.10 -8.12
N VAL A 78 -13.42 0.82 -6.99
CA VAL A 78 -14.55 1.59 -6.48
C VAL A 78 -14.18 3.06 -6.41
N ASP A 79 -14.84 3.90 -7.19
CA ASP A 79 -14.64 5.35 -7.21
C ASP A 79 -15.90 5.99 -7.83
N ASP A 80 -16.34 7.14 -7.35
CA ASP A 80 -17.53 7.82 -7.91
C ASP A 80 -17.20 8.61 -9.18
N ASP A 81 -15.91 8.87 -9.46
CA ASP A 81 -15.46 9.52 -10.68
C ASP A 81 -15.08 8.49 -11.77
N ALA A 82 -15.88 8.45 -12.84
CA ALA A 82 -15.64 7.55 -13.97
C ALA A 82 -14.26 7.71 -14.61
N ARG A 83 -13.62 8.90 -14.51
CA ARG A 83 -12.26 9.14 -15.02
C ARG A 83 -11.22 8.38 -14.22
N ASN A 84 -11.37 8.36 -12.88
CA ASN A 84 -10.50 7.60 -12.00
C ASN A 84 -10.65 6.10 -12.26
N ILE A 85 -11.90 5.63 -12.36
CA ILE A 85 -12.21 4.23 -12.72
C ILE A 85 -11.52 3.86 -14.02
N PHE A 86 -11.70 4.67 -15.09
CA PHE A 86 -11.12 4.39 -16.39
C PHE A 86 -9.58 4.33 -16.34
N ALA A 87 -8.95 5.28 -15.66
CA ALA A 87 -7.50 5.33 -15.55
C ALA A 87 -6.93 4.10 -14.80
N LEU A 88 -7.56 3.72 -13.66
CA LEU A 88 -7.15 2.57 -12.89
C LEU A 88 -7.45 1.26 -13.63
N ALA A 89 -8.63 1.13 -14.24
CA ALA A 89 -9.00 -0.06 -15.01
C ALA A 89 -8.02 -0.29 -16.15
N SER A 90 -7.73 0.73 -16.97
CA SER A 90 -6.76 0.61 -18.07
C SER A 90 -5.37 0.22 -17.60
N LEU A 91 -4.90 0.75 -16.46
CA LEU A 91 -3.63 0.37 -15.86
C LEU A 91 -3.61 -1.12 -15.46
N LEU A 92 -4.68 -1.60 -14.82
CA LEU A 92 -4.76 -2.94 -14.26
C LEU A 92 -5.00 -4.00 -15.34
N GLU A 93 -5.80 -3.68 -16.36
CA GLU A 93 -6.00 -4.51 -17.56
C GLU A 93 -4.68 -4.70 -18.32
N ASN A 94 -3.82 -3.67 -18.39
CA ASN A 94 -2.47 -3.79 -18.95
C ASN A 94 -1.56 -4.74 -18.13
N GLN A 95 -1.91 -5.03 -16.88
CA GLN A 95 -1.26 -6.05 -16.05
C GLN A 95 -1.96 -7.42 -16.15
N GLU A 96 -2.86 -7.58 -17.13
CA GLU A 96 -3.66 -8.81 -17.36
C GLU A 96 -4.55 -9.18 -16.15
N MET A 97 -5.03 -8.20 -15.38
CA MET A 97 -6.02 -8.41 -14.32
C MET A 97 -7.44 -8.39 -14.87
N GLU A 98 -8.36 -9.10 -14.21
CA GLU A 98 -9.79 -9.00 -14.47
C GLU A 98 -10.37 -7.86 -13.63
N VAL A 99 -10.75 -6.74 -14.28
CA VAL A 99 -11.21 -5.55 -13.59
C VAL A 99 -12.73 -5.50 -13.54
N ILE A 100 -13.26 -5.37 -12.33
CA ILE A 100 -14.67 -5.10 -12.06
C ILE A 100 -14.76 -3.69 -11.47
N THR A 101 -15.79 -2.94 -11.82
CA THR A 101 -15.90 -1.54 -11.41
C THR A 101 -17.20 -1.27 -10.67
N ALA A 102 -17.16 -0.37 -9.70
CA ALA A 102 -18.32 0.13 -8.99
C ALA A 102 -18.22 1.66 -8.83
N THR A 103 -19.35 2.36 -9.00
CA THR A 103 -19.43 3.83 -8.88
C THR A 103 -19.96 4.29 -7.53
N SER A 104 -20.19 3.37 -6.58
CA SER A 104 -20.69 3.68 -5.23
C SER A 104 -20.39 2.55 -4.25
N GLY A 105 -20.41 2.86 -2.95
CA GLY A 105 -20.25 1.87 -1.90
C GLY A 105 -21.31 0.77 -1.93
N ARG A 106 -22.58 1.11 -2.20
CA ARG A 106 -23.66 0.12 -2.32
C ARG A 106 -23.41 -0.87 -3.45
N MET A 107 -23.03 -0.36 -4.62
CA MET A 107 -22.70 -1.23 -5.76
C MET A 107 -21.50 -2.13 -5.44
N ALA A 108 -20.50 -1.60 -4.74
CA ALA A 108 -19.34 -2.37 -4.30
C ALA A 108 -19.75 -3.54 -3.38
N LEU A 109 -20.62 -3.32 -2.39
CA LEU A 109 -21.13 -4.36 -1.50
C LEU A 109 -21.85 -5.48 -2.28
N GLU A 110 -22.70 -5.12 -3.25
CA GLU A 110 -23.41 -6.10 -4.09
C GLU A 110 -22.42 -6.95 -4.92
N ILE A 111 -21.40 -6.32 -5.49
CA ILE A 111 -20.39 -7.00 -6.30
C ILE A 111 -19.56 -7.95 -5.42
N VAL A 112 -19.07 -7.47 -4.27
CA VAL A 112 -18.29 -8.29 -3.32
C VAL A 112 -19.09 -9.54 -2.91
N ALA A 113 -20.39 -9.38 -2.57
CA ALA A 113 -21.23 -10.50 -2.17
C ALA A 113 -21.41 -11.58 -3.26
N ARG A 114 -21.38 -11.16 -4.54
CA ARG A 114 -21.59 -12.04 -5.72
C ARG A 114 -20.30 -12.57 -6.34
N THR A 115 -19.13 -12.07 -5.92
CA THR A 115 -17.82 -12.39 -6.48
C THR A 115 -16.91 -12.99 -5.41
N PRO A 116 -17.12 -14.28 -5.04
CA PRO A 116 -16.37 -14.90 -3.93
C PRO A 116 -14.88 -15.10 -4.22
N ASP A 117 -14.47 -15.05 -5.48
CA ASP A 117 -13.10 -15.20 -5.97
C ASP A 117 -12.40 -13.83 -6.22
N LEU A 118 -12.98 -12.76 -5.67
CA LEU A 118 -12.35 -11.44 -5.69
C LEU A 118 -11.01 -11.47 -4.95
N SER A 119 -9.96 -10.98 -5.60
CA SER A 119 -8.60 -11.06 -5.08
C SER A 119 -8.20 -9.82 -4.28
N ILE A 120 -8.70 -8.63 -4.67
CA ILE A 120 -8.36 -7.35 -4.04
C ILE A 120 -9.40 -6.28 -4.39
N VAL A 121 -9.56 -5.30 -3.51
CA VAL A 121 -10.42 -4.12 -3.71
C VAL A 121 -9.58 -2.85 -3.64
N LEU A 122 -9.74 -1.95 -4.61
CA LEU A 122 -9.28 -0.56 -4.55
C LEU A 122 -10.50 0.31 -4.24
N MET A 123 -10.50 0.96 -3.07
CA MET A 123 -11.65 1.66 -2.53
C MET A 123 -11.37 3.15 -2.38
N ASP A 124 -12.05 3.98 -3.16
CA ASP A 124 -12.05 5.42 -2.85
C ASP A 124 -12.73 5.68 -1.51
N ILE A 125 -12.11 6.55 -0.73
CA ILE A 125 -12.64 6.95 0.57
C ILE A 125 -13.71 8.05 0.43
N MET A 126 -13.55 8.95 -0.52
CA MET A 126 -14.37 10.16 -0.65
C MET A 126 -15.48 9.98 -1.67
N MET A 127 -16.48 9.18 -1.32
CA MET A 127 -17.66 8.97 -2.17
C MET A 127 -18.93 9.56 -1.54
N PRO A 128 -19.91 10.00 -2.36
CA PRO A 128 -21.22 10.46 -1.85
C PRO A 128 -22.04 9.29 -1.28
N ASP A 129 -23.02 9.63 -0.45
CA ASP A 129 -24.00 8.76 0.20
C ASP A 129 -23.39 7.74 1.17
N MET A 130 -22.60 6.80 0.70
CA MET A 130 -21.87 5.82 1.48
C MET A 130 -20.37 5.97 1.18
N ASP A 131 -19.63 6.48 2.15
CA ASP A 131 -18.17 6.67 2.00
C ASP A 131 -17.40 5.35 2.01
N GLY A 132 -16.10 5.42 1.65
CA GLY A 132 -15.26 4.25 1.61
C GLY A 132 -15.04 3.62 2.98
N TYR A 133 -15.02 4.40 4.06
CA TYR A 133 -14.87 3.86 5.42
C TYR A 133 -16.07 3.01 5.82
N GLU A 134 -17.28 3.50 5.56
CA GLU A 134 -18.53 2.76 5.83
C GLU A 134 -18.60 1.51 4.96
N THR A 135 -18.25 1.63 3.68
CA THR A 135 -18.24 0.49 2.75
C THR A 135 -17.26 -0.60 3.21
N ILE A 136 -16.05 -0.22 3.64
CA ILE A 136 -15.05 -1.16 4.14
C ILE A 136 -15.55 -1.87 5.41
N ARG A 137 -16.13 -1.14 6.37
CA ARG A 137 -16.70 -1.74 7.59
C ARG A 137 -17.78 -2.77 7.25
N ASN A 138 -18.70 -2.43 6.36
CA ASN A 138 -19.76 -3.35 5.93
C ASN A 138 -19.19 -4.61 5.23
N ILE A 139 -18.14 -4.48 4.42
CA ILE A 139 -17.44 -5.65 3.84
C ILE A 139 -16.85 -6.53 4.96
N ARG A 140 -16.28 -5.93 6.00
CA ARG A 140 -15.64 -6.67 7.11
C ARG A 140 -16.62 -7.34 8.07
N GLU A 141 -17.89 -6.91 8.10
CA GLU A 141 -18.94 -7.58 8.86
C GLU A 141 -19.24 -9.00 8.34
N ASP A 142 -18.99 -9.26 7.06
CA ASP A 142 -19.09 -10.60 6.50
C ASP A 142 -17.76 -11.36 6.66
N ALA A 143 -17.78 -12.40 7.50
CA ALA A 143 -16.59 -13.20 7.81
C ALA A 143 -15.90 -13.80 6.57
N ARG A 144 -16.64 -14.01 5.45
CA ARG A 144 -16.07 -14.49 4.19
C ARG A 144 -15.01 -13.56 3.62
N PHE A 145 -15.12 -12.25 3.89
CA PHE A 145 -14.24 -11.21 3.35
C PHE A 145 -13.31 -10.62 4.41
N SER A 146 -13.19 -11.25 5.58
CA SER A 146 -12.31 -10.79 6.66
C SER A 146 -10.84 -10.68 6.24
N THR A 147 -10.39 -11.51 5.29
CA THR A 147 -9.02 -11.52 4.78
C THR A 147 -8.87 -10.93 3.37
N LEU A 148 -9.95 -10.47 2.74
CA LEU A 148 -9.91 -9.84 1.43
C LEU A 148 -9.08 -8.56 1.50
N PRO A 149 -7.97 -8.42 0.73
CA PRO A 149 -7.20 -7.19 0.71
C PRO A 149 -8.03 -6.01 0.20
N ILE A 150 -8.06 -4.91 0.96
CA ILE A 150 -8.71 -3.66 0.58
C ILE A 150 -7.69 -2.54 0.70
N LEU A 151 -7.34 -1.91 -0.42
CA LEU A 151 -6.47 -0.75 -0.46
C LEU A 151 -7.33 0.52 -0.55
N ALA A 152 -7.25 1.36 0.47
CA ALA A 152 -7.96 2.63 0.51
C ALA A 152 -7.24 3.68 -0.35
N LEU A 153 -7.98 4.35 -1.23
CA LEU A 153 -7.49 5.48 -2.02
C LEU A 153 -8.02 6.78 -1.40
N THR A 154 -7.14 7.63 -0.88
CA THR A 154 -7.55 8.83 -0.13
C THR A 154 -6.94 10.11 -0.71
N ALA A 155 -7.74 11.18 -0.78
CA ALA A 155 -7.26 12.50 -1.16
C ALA A 155 -6.47 13.22 -0.05
N LYS A 156 -6.53 12.70 1.20
CA LYS A 156 -5.89 13.32 2.36
C LYS A 156 -4.69 12.46 2.81
N ALA A 157 -3.52 13.08 2.83
CA ALA A 157 -2.27 12.49 3.32
C ALA A 157 -1.92 12.99 4.73
N MET A 158 -2.91 13.41 5.54
CA MET A 158 -2.67 13.94 6.88
C MET A 158 -2.41 12.81 7.88
N ALA A 159 -1.60 13.12 8.91
CA ALA A 159 -1.44 12.25 10.07
C ALA A 159 -2.83 11.98 10.68
N GLY A 160 -3.24 10.71 10.76
CA GLY A 160 -4.56 10.27 11.22
C GLY A 160 -5.48 9.73 10.13
N ASP A 161 -5.32 10.07 8.85
CA ASP A 161 -6.14 9.47 7.79
C ASP A 161 -5.73 8.01 7.52
N ARG A 162 -4.45 7.70 7.66
CA ARG A 162 -3.96 6.32 7.66
C ARG A 162 -4.62 5.47 8.75
N GLU A 163 -4.64 6.00 9.97
CA GLU A 163 -5.24 5.31 11.12
C GLU A 163 -6.73 5.05 10.87
N LYS A 164 -7.47 6.05 10.38
CA LYS A 164 -8.89 5.89 10.04
C LYS A 164 -9.14 4.81 8.97
N CYS A 165 -8.29 4.71 7.93
CA CYS A 165 -8.40 3.66 6.93
C CYS A 165 -8.21 2.28 7.56
N LEU A 166 -7.17 2.13 8.38
CA LEU A 166 -6.87 0.86 9.06
C LEU A 166 -7.94 0.49 10.09
N ASP A 167 -8.44 1.46 10.86
CA ASP A 167 -9.52 1.28 11.85
C ASP A 167 -10.84 0.89 11.19
N ALA A 168 -11.08 1.36 9.95
CA ALA A 168 -12.22 0.90 9.16
C ALA A 168 -12.06 -0.54 8.65
N GLY A 169 -10.86 -1.12 8.72
CA GLY A 169 -10.55 -2.46 8.25
C GLY A 169 -9.86 -2.53 6.88
N ALA A 170 -9.37 -1.40 6.35
CA ALA A 170 -8.51 -1.43 5.16
C ALA A 170 -7.22 -2.20 5.47
N SER A 171 -6.69 -2.89 4.46
CA SER A 171 -5.41 -3.60 4.57
C SER A 171 -4.23 -2.66 4.44
N ASP A 172 -4.38 -1.62 3.61
CA ASP A 172 -3.40 -0.55 3.42
C ASP A 172 -4.06 0.67 2.76
N TYR A 173 -3.29 1.72 2.51
CA TYR A 173 -3.79 2.95 1.89
C TYR A 173 -2.78 3.55 0.90
N ILE A 174 -3.31 4.33 -0.06
CA ILE A 174 -2.53 5.12 -1.04
C ILE A 174 -3.14 6.51 -1.12
N SER A 175 -2.29 7.54 -1.08
CA SER A 175 -2.74 8.92 -1.29
C SER A 175 -2.96 9.22 -2.76
N LYS A 176 -4.03 9.95 -3.08
CA LYS A 176 -4.25 10.55 -4.40
C LYS A 176 -3.38 11.83 -4.56
N PRO A 177 -2.76 12.09 -5.71
CA PRO A 177 -2.85 11.33 -6.94
C PRO A 177 -2.14 9.97 -6.84
N VAL A 178 -2.79 8.92 -7.35
CA VAL A 178 -2.28 7.55 -7.25
C VAL A 178 -1.01 7.40 -8.10
N ASN A 179 0.10 7.09 -7.45
CA ASN A 179 1.32 6.70 -8.15
C ASN A 179 1.18 5.25 -8.61
N THR A 180 1.30 5.01 -9.92
CA THR A 180 1.08 3.71 -10.54
C THR A 180 2.05 2.64 -10.07
N ASP A 181 3.33 2.98 -9.94
CA ASP A 181 4.37 2.02 -9.51
C ASP A 181 4.16 1.63 -8.03
N GLN A 182 3.80 2.61 -7.20
CA GLN A 182 3.47 2.36 -5.80
C GLN A 182 2.24 1.47 -5.66
N LEU A 183 1.18 1.72 -6.43
CA LEU A 183 -0.04 0.92 -6.43
C LEU A 183 0.27 -0.53 -6.82
N LEU A 184 0.93 -0.74 -7.96
CA LEU A 184 1.26 -2.07 -8.44
C LEU A 184 2.18 -2.83 -7.47
N SER A 185 3.15 -2.14 -6.88
CA SER A 185 4.04 -2.74 -5.87
C SER A 185 3.26 -3.19 -4.63
N LEU A 186 2.35 -2.35 -4.14
CA LEU A 186 1.53 -2.67 -2.98
C LEU A 186 0.55 -3.82 -3.27
N MET A 187 -0.07 -3.82 -4.45
CA MET A 187 -0.94 -4.92 -4.89
C MET A 187 -0.19 -6.24 -4.95
N ARG A 188 1.04 -6.27 -5.49
CA ARG A 188 1.88 -7.48 -5.50
C ARG A 188 2.14 -8.01 -4.09
N VAL A 189 2.46 -7.14 -3.14
CA VAL A 189 2.68 -7.53 -1.74
C VAL A 189 1.45 -8.21 -1.15
N TRP A 190 0.26 -7.68 -1.38
CA TRP A 190 -0.98 -8.21 -0.83
C TRP A 190 -1.49 -9.46 -1.57
N LEU A 191 -1.16 -9.62 -2.84
CA LEU A 191 -1.57 -10.77 -3.66
C LEU A 191 -0.53 -11.91 -3.67
N PHE A 192 0.69 -11.64 -3.20
CA PHE A 192 1.72 -12.65 -3.04
C PHE A 192 1.43 -13.48 -1.77
N ARG A 193 0.66 -14.55 -1.95
CA ARG A 193 0.37 -15.56 -0.91
C ARG A 193 0.65 -16.95 -1.44
#